data_d4d87d968d5b8f004262a331b785e2a8
#
_entry.id   d4d87d968d5b8f004262a331b785e2a8
#
_cell.length_a   1.000
_cell.length_b   1.000
_cell.length_c   1.000
_cell.angle_alpha   90.00
_cell.angle_beta   90.00
_cell.angle_gamma   90.00
#
_symmetry.space_group_name_H-M   'P 1'
#
loop_
_entity.id
_entity.type
_entity.pdbx_description
1 polymer ?
#
loop_
_entity_poly.entity_id
_entity_poly.type
_entity_poly.pdbx_seq_one_letter_code
_entity_poly.pdbx_strand_id
1 'polypeptide(L)'
;QGQKLLALLRQVELLEEEWLGDEQTGSTPLLLSLAVNADSLATWLLPALAPVLADSPIRLNLQVEDETRTQERLRRGEVVGAVSIQHQALPSCLVDKLGALDYLFVSSKPFAEKYFPNGVTRSALLKAPVVAFDHLDDMHQAFLQQNFDLPPGSVPCHIVNSSEAFVQLARQGTTCCMIPHLQIEKEL
;
A
#
# COMPACT_ATOMS: atom_id res chain seq x y z
N GLN A 1 -19.85 20.39 1.05
CA GLN A 1 -19.34 21.59 1.77
C GLN A 1 -18.82 21.23 3.18
N GLY A 2 -19.49 20.38 3.96
CA GLY A 2 -19.07 19.99 5.31
C GLY A 2 -17.70 19.32 5.40
N GLN A 3 -17.35 18.45 4.43
CA GLN A 3 -16.05 17.76 4.41
C GLN A 3 -14.88 18.73 4.19
N LYS A 4 -15.05 19.75 3.36
CA LYS A 4 -14.02 20.78 3.15
C LYS A 4 -13.80 21.63 4.42
N LEU A 5 -14.87 21.89 5.16
CA LEU A 5 -14.78 22.61 6.43
C LEU A 5 -14.07 21.75 7.50
N LEU A 6 -14.35 20.44 7.58
CA LEU A 6 -13.67 19.54 8.48
C LEU A 6 -12.17 19.40 8.16
N ALA A 7 -11.80 19.35 6.86
CA ALA A 7 -10.40 19.36 6.44
C ALA A 7 -9.68 20.65 6.89
N LEU A 8 -10.33 21.79 6.70
CA LEU A 8 -9.78 23.08 7.13
C LEU A 8 -9.63 23.16 8.67
N LEU A 9 -10.64 22.72 9.42
CA LEU A 9 -10.58 22.71 10.89
C LEU A 9 -9.44 21.86 11.41
N ARG A 10 -9.22 20.68 10.84
CA ARG A 10 -8.08 19.81 11.22
C ARG A 10 -6.73 20.45 10.91
N GLN A 11 -6.60 21.17 9.79
CA GLN A 11 -5.38 21.93 9.49
C GLN A 11 -5.16 23.08 10.49
N VAL A 12 -6.22 23.74 10.92
CA VAL A 12 -6.15 24.78 11.96
C VAL A 12 -5.76 24.16 13.30
N GLU A 13 -6.36 23.05 13.70
CA GLU A 13 -5.99 22.32 14.93
C GLU A 13 -4.50 21.95 14.96
N LEU A 14 -3.96 21.44 13.85
CA LEU A 14 -2.52 21.11 13.75
C LEU A 14 -1.63 22.35 13.88
N LEU A 15 -2.01 23.47 13.28
CA LEU A 15 -1.28 24.73 13.40
C LEU A 15 -1.39 25.33 14.80
N GLU A 16 -2.54 25.21 15.46
CA GLU A 16 -2.73 25.64 16.85
C GLU A 16 -1.89 24.78 17.82
N GLU A 17 -1.83 23.46 17.62
CA GLU A 17 -1.01 22.55 18.40
C GLU A 17 0.50 22.86 18.23
N GLU A 18 0.95 23.18 17.01
CA GLU A 18 2.32 23.60 16.74
C GLU A 18 2.65 24.93 17.44
N TRP A 19 1.72 25.89 17.43
CA TRP A 19 1.92 27.20 18.00
C TRP A 19 1.82 27.24 19.53
N LEU A 20 0.89 26.46 20.10
CA LEU A 20 0.67 26.37 21.56
C LEU A 20 1.66 25.40 22.23
N GLY A 21 2.22 24.46 21.49
CA GLY A 21 3.18 23.47 22.01
C GLY A 21 4.52 24.12 22.48
N ASP A 22 4.83 25.31 22.03
CA ASP A 22 6.03 26.06 22.40
C ASP A 22 5.91 26.74 23.79
N GLU A 23 4.70 26.83 24.38
CA GLU A 23 4.49 27.57 25.64
C GLU A 23 4.14 26.68 26.85
N GLN A 24 3.86 25.38 26.70
CA GLN A 24 3.49 24.52 27.85
C GLN A 24 4.34 23.27 27.94
N THR A 25 5.08 23.15 29.02
CA THR A 25 5.81 21.96 29.50
C THR A 25 4.86 20.79 29.78
N GLY A 26 4.29 20.21 28.76
CA GLY A 26 3.33 19.10 28.86
C GLY A 26 2.63 18.89 27.51
N SER A 27 3.42 18.79 26.42
CA SER A 27 2.87 18.69 25.07
C SER A 27 1.99 17.43 24.90
N THR A 28 0.72 17.64 24.60
CA THR A 28 -0.13 16.56 24.09
C THR A 28 0.55 15.97 22.84
N PRO A 29 0.75 14.65 22.78
CA PRO A 29 1.40 14.04 21.61
C PRO A 29 0.64 14.36 20.32
N LEU A 30 1.33 14.91 19.33
CA LEU A 30 0.76 15.23 18.02
C LEU A 30 0.22 13.95 17.36
N LEU A 31 -1.04 13.96 16.91
CA LEU A 31 -1.61 12.84 16.16
C LEU A 31 -1.33 13.00 14.66
N LEU A 32 -0.38 12.22 14.15
CA LEU A 32 -0.03 12.20 12.73
C LEU A 32 -0.86 11.12 12.00
N SER A 33 -1.88 11.56 11.23
CA SER A 33 -2.72 10.66 10.43
C SER A 33 -2.22 10.60 8.98
N LEU A 34 -1.85 9.41 8.50
CA LEU A 34 -1.35 9.17 7.15
C LEU A 34 -2.15 8.09 6.44
N ALA A 35 -2.39 8.26 5.14
CA ALA A 35 -2.90 7.19 4.28
C ALA A 35 -1.73 6.51 3.56
N VAL A 36 -1.68 5.19 3.59
CA VAL A 36 -0.58 4.39 3.06
C VAL A 36 -1.11 3.14 2.37
N ASN A 37 -0.39 2.63 1.38
CA ASN A 37 -0.73 1.32 0.83
C ASN A 37 -0.10 0.18 1.66
N ALA A 38 -0.71 -1.00 1.57
CA ALA A 38 -0.32 -2.16 2.36
C ALA A 38 1.14 -2.58 2.11
N ASP A 39 1.61 -2.46 0.87
CA ASP A 39 2.97 -2.85 0.48
C ASP A 39 4.04 -1.91 1.05
N SER A 40 3.79 -0.60 1.03
CA SER A 40 4.68 0.38 1.69
C SER A 40 4.74 0.13 3.19
N LEU A 41 3.59 -0.16 3.83
CA LEU A 41 3.53 -0.48 5.25
C LEU A 41 4.31 -1.76 5.57
N ALA A 42 4.17 -2.81 4.75
CA ALA A 42 4.83 -4.11 4.95
C ALA A 42 6.35 -4.08 4.68
N THR A 43 6.86 -3.03 4.05
CA THR A 43 8.26 -2.99 3.59
C THR A 43 9.06 -1.87 4.26
N TRP A 44 9.00 -0.66 3.74
CA TRP A 44 9.95 0.42 4.03
C TRP A 44 9.44 1.48 5.01
N LEU A 45 8.12 1.67 5.11
CA LEU A 45 7.55 2.82 5.82
C LEU A 45 7.80 2.79 7.33
N LEU A 46 7.53 1.66 7.99
CA LEU A 46 7.74 1.57 9.44
C LEU A 46 9.21 1.69 9.83
N PRO A 47 10.17 1.05 9.13
CA PRO A 47 11.59 1.30 9.36
C PRO A 47 12.00 2.77 9.16
N ALA A 48 11.43 3.45 8.17
CA ALA A 48 11.72 4.86 7.91
C ALA A 48 11.14 5.80 8.99
N LEU A 49 9.98 5.47 9.55
CA LEU A 49 9.33 6.26 10.60
C LEU A 49 9.90 5.99 12.01
N ALA A 50 10.49 4.82 12.25
CA ALA A 50 10.93 4.41 13.57
C ALA A 50 11.84 5.43 14.28
N PRO A 51 12.86 6.04 13.64
CA PRO A 51 13.70 7.07 14.29
C PRO A 51 12.88 8.30 14.70
N VAL A 52 11.97 8.76 13.84
CA VAL A 52 11.14 9.95 14.11
C VAL A 52 10.21 9.69 15.29
N LEU A 53 9.59 8.49 15.35
CA LEU A 53 8.68 8.11 16.44
C LEU A 53 9.42 7.92 17.78
N ALA A 54 10.70 7.52 17.74
CA ALA A 54 11.50 7.36 18.95
C ALA A 54 11.88 8.71 19.59
N ASP A 55 12.12 9.73 18.77
CA ASP A 55 12.65 11.02 19.21
C ASP A 55 11.60 12.12 19.36
N SER A 56 10.34 11.84 18.99
CA SER A 56 9.28 12.86 18.96
C SER A 56 8.01 12.36 19.66
N PRO A 57 7.26 13.23 20.36
CA PRO A 57 6.00 12.89 21.00
C PRO A 57 4.86 12.81 19.97
N ILE A 58 5.04 11.96 18.95
CA ILE A 58 4.07 11.75 17.87
C ILE A 58 3.28 10.46 18.12
N ARG A 59 1.97 10.51 17.97
CA ARG A 59 1.10 9.35 17.85
C ARG A 59 0.75 9.15 16.39
N LEU A 60 1.05 7.98 15.85
CA LEU A 60 0.80 7.64 14.45
C LEU A 60 -0.56 6.98 14.29
N ASN A 61 -1.34 7.45 13.32
CA ASN A 61 -2.59 6.84 12.85
C ASN A 61 -2.46 6.52 11.36
N LEU A 62 -2.26 5.25 11.02
CA LEU A 62 -2.14 4.80 9.64
C LEU A 62 -3.48 4.27 9.14
N GLN A 63 -3.95 4.83 8.03
CA GLN A 63 -5.11 4.34 7.28
C GLN A 63 -4.60 3.59 6.05
N VAL A 64 -4.81 2.27 6.05
CA VAL A 64 -4.34 1.41 4.95
C VAL A 64 -5.39 1.38 3.86
N GLU A 65 -4.97 1.70 2.64
CA GLU A 65 -5.78 1.72 1.42
C GLU A 65 -5.00 1.11 0.26
N ASP A 66 -5.66 0.88 -0.85
CA ASP A 66 -5.01 0.63 -2.13
C ASP A 66 -4.23 1.88 -2.60
N GLU A 67 -3.08 1.70 -3.29
CA GLU A 67 -2.19 2.79 -3.70
C GLU A 67 -2.86 3.82 -4.62
N THR A 68 -3.89 3.43 -5.33
CA THR A 68 -4.66 4.33 -6.22
C THR A 68 -5.63 5.23 -5.45
N ARG A 69 -5.97 4.88 -4.19
CA ARG A 69 -7.00 5.53 -3.37
C ARG A 69 -6.48 6.32 -2.18
N THR A 70 -5.22 6.16 -1.81
CA THR A 70 -4.62 6.89 -0.67
C THR A 70 -4.79 8.41 -0.78
N GLN A 71 -4.65 8.98 -2.00
CA GLN A 71 -4.82 10.41 -2.24
C GLN A 71 -6.25 10.90 -1.98
N GLU A 72 -7.27 10.03 -2.11
CA GLU A 72 -8.66 10.41 -1.84
C GLU A 72 -8.89 10.70 -0.35
N ARG A 73 -8.21 9.97 0.55
CA ARG A 73 -8.23 10.27 1.99
C ARG A 73 -7.67 11.66 2.29
N LEU A 74 -6.57 12.02 1.62
CA LEU A 74 -5.97 13.35 1.72
C LEU A 74 -6.92 14.44 1.18
N ARG A 75 -7.58 14.20 0.04
CA ARG A 75 -8.56 15.12 -0.55
C ARG A 75 -9.75 15.38 0.37
N ARG A 76 -10.17 14.36 1.14
CA ARG A 76 -11.26 14.46 2.12
C ARG A 76 -10.82 15.07 3.45
N GLY A 77 -9.53 15.37 3.64
CA GLY A 77 -8.99 15.86 4.90
C GLY A 77 -9.07 14.86 6.04
N GLU A 78 -9.14 13.56 5.72
CA GLU A 78 -9.14 12.48 6.71
C GLU A 78 -7.73 12.19 7.23
N VAL A 79 -6.72 12.55 6.45
CA VAL A 79 -5.29 12.44 6.75
C VAL A 79 -4.56 13.71 6.34
N VAL A 80 -3.37 13.94 6.90
CA VAL A 80 -2.51 15.09 6.58
C VAL A 80 -1.44 14.77 5.55
N GLY A 81 -1.19 13.50 5.29
CA GLY A 81 -0.26 13.02 4.27
C GLY A 81 -0.71 11.68 3.68
N ALA A 82 -0.24 11.39 2.48
CA ALA A 82 -0.51 10.11 1.82
C ALA A 82 0.69 9.62 1.01
N VAL A 83 0.98 8.33 1.11
CA VAL A 83 1.85 7.63 0.15
C VAL A 83 0.98 7.22 -1.04
N SER A 84 1.31 7.71 -2.24
CA SER A 84 0.47 7.57 -3.43
C SER A 84 1.32 7.35 -4.67
N ILE A 85 0.76 6.70 -5.67
CA ILE A 85 1.33 6.60 -7.02
C ILE A 85 1.05 7.85 -7.88
N GLN A 86 0.25 8.77 -7.40
CA GLN A 86 -0.12 9.98 -8.13
C GLN A 86 1.01 11.00 -8.11
N HIS A 87 1.39 11.50 -9.29
CA HIS A 87 2.47 12.47 -9.46
C HIS A 87 2.01 13.94 -9.35
N GLN A 88 0.70 14.18 -9.36
CA GLN A 88 0.14 15.52 -9.30
C GLN A 88 -0.27 15.88 -7.87
N ALA A 89 0.22 17.02 -7.39
CA ALA A 89 -0.17 17.56 -6.11
C ALA A 89 -1.66 17.94 -6.10
N LEU A 90 -2.33 17.68 -4.99
CA LEU A 90 -3.63 18.31 -4.70
C LEU A 90 -3.43 19.79 -4.39
N PRO A 91 -4.47 20.63 -4.57
CA PRO A 91 -4.41 22.02 -4.13
C PRO A 91 -3.97 22.13 -2.65
N SER A 92 -3.04 23.02 -2.37
CA SER A 92 -2.45 23.21 -1.04
C SER A 92 -1.65 22.03 -0.47
N CYS A 93 -1.25 21.06 -1.31
CA CYS A 93 -0.37 19.96 -0.94
C CYS A 93 0.95 20.04 -1.71
N LEU A 94 2.00 19.50 -1.10
CA LEU A 94 3.29 19.25 -1.75
C LEU A 94 3.39 17.78 -2.16
N VAL A 95 4.16 17.50 -3.19
CA VAL A 95 4.47 16.12 -3.64
C VAL A 95 5.97 15.97 -3.77
N ASP A 96 6.50 14.97 -3.06
CA ASP A 96 7.89 14.57 -3.14
C ASP A 96 8.00 13.13 -3.63
N LYS A 97 8.91 12.88 -4.58
CA LYS A 97 9.16 11.54 -5.09
C LYS A 97 10.04 10.76 -4.10
N LEU A 98 9.49 9.72 -3.51
CA LEU A 98 10.21 8.84 -2.56
C LEU A 98 11.03 7.74 -3.26
N GLY A 99 10.58 7.27 -4.44
CA GLY A 99 11.27 6.19 -5.15
C GLY A 99 10.30 5.38 -6.01
N ALA A 100 10.67 4.13 -6.25
CA ALA A 100 9.84 3.12 -6.90
C ALA A 100 9.87 1.83 -6.08
N LEU A 101 8.78 1.10 -6.08
CA LEU A 101 8.67 -0.22 -5.49
C LEU A 101 8.58 -1.24 -6.63
N ASP A 102 9.61 -2.08 -6.76
CA ASP A 102 9.65 -3.12 -7.78
C ASP A 102 8.86 -4.34 -7.34
N TYR A 103 8.07 -4.91 -8.24
CA TYR A 103 7.25 -6.08 -7.99
C TYR A 103 7.74 -7.29 -8.80
N LEU A 104 7.65 -8.46 -8.18
CA LEU A 104 7.94 -9.73 -8.81
C LEU A 104 6.68 -10.60 -8.83
N PHE A 105 6.46 -11.29 -9.96
CA PHE A 105 5.43 -12.34 -10.04
C PHE A 105 6.03 -13.64 -9.54
N VAL A 106 5.55 -14.12 -8.41
CA VAL A 106 6.16 -15.23 -7.67
C VAL A 106 5.18 -16.32 -7.30
N SER A 107 5.72 -17.51 -7.05
CA SER A 107 5.01 -18.64 -6.43
C SER A 107 6.03 -19.54 -5.72
N SER A 108 5.56 -20.46 -4.87
CA SER A 108 6.41 -21.50 -4.34
C SER A 108 6.75 -22.53 -5.41
N LYS A 109 7.87 -23.26 -5.21
CA LYS A 109 8.29 -24.33 -6.11
C LYS A 109 7.22 -25.41 -6.31
N PRO A 110 6.56 -25.95 -5.25
CA PRO A 110 5.48 -26.92 -5.43
C PRO A 110 4.29 -26.37 -6.25
N PHE A 111 3.96 -25.09 -6.11
CA PHE A 111 2.93 -24.46 -6.92
C PHE A 111 3.35 -24.39 -8.39
N ALA A 112 4.59 -23.97 -8.66
CA ALA A 112 5.12 -23.88 -10.01
C ALA A 112 5.17 -25.25 -10.70
N GLU A 113 5.58 -26.30 -10.00
CA GLU A 113 5.58 -27.68 -10.51
C GLU A 113 4.16 -28.17 -10.86
N LYS A 114 3.16 -27.78 -10.06
CA LYS A 114 1.76 -28.16 -10.28
C LYS A 114 1.11 -27.42 -11.45
N TYR A 115 1.27 -26.11 -11.50
CA TYR A 115 0.53 -25.26 -12.43
C TYR A 115 1.35 -24.85 -13.67
N PHE A 116 2.67 -24.79 -13.56
CA PHE A 116 3.61 -24.33 -14.58
C PHE A 116 4.68 -25.32 -14.98
N PRO A 117 4.37 -26.63 -15.14
CA PRO A 117 5.39 -27.65 -15.41
C PRO A 117 6.16 -27.42 -16.72
N ASN A 118 5.57 -26.68 -17.66
CA ASN A 118 6.18 -26.31 -18.95
C ASN A 118 6.40 -24.78 -19.06
N GLY A 119 6.57 -24.10 -17.92
CA GLY A 119 6.69 -22.64 -17.86
C GLY A 119 5.35 -21.91 -17.74
N VAL A 120 5.43 -20.61 -17.47
CA VAL A 120 4.26 -19.75 -17.29
C VAL A 120 3.66 -19.44 -18.67
N THR A 121 2.54 -20.05 -18.96
CA THR A 121 1.79 -19.87 -20.22
C THR A 121 0.39 -19.36 -19.93
N ARG A 122 -0.25 -18.75 -20.94
CA ARG A 122 -1.64 -18.28 -20.88
C ARG A 122 -2.59 -19.38 -20.40
N SER A 123 -2.48 -20.59 -20.97
CA SER A 123 -3.36 -21.71 -20.62
C SER A 123 -3.13 -22.26 -19.20
N ALA A 124 -1.90 -22.15 -18.68
CA ALA A 124 -1.58 -22.50 -17.31
C ALA A 124 -2.13 -21.48 -16.31
N LEU A 125 -1.99 -20.19 -16.59
CA LEU A 125 -2.50 -19.09 -15.77
C LEU A 125 -4.02 -19.11 -15.60
N LEU A 126 -4.78 -19.52 -16.62
CA LEU A 126 -6.23 -19.69 -16.51
C LEU A 126 -6.68 -20.67 -15.43
N LYS A 127 -5.77 -21.53 -14.94
CA LYS A 127 -6.03 -22.55 -13.91
C LYS A 127 -5.33 -22.26 -12.59
N ALA A 128 -4.33 -21.37 -12.60
CA ALA A 128 -3.50 -21.06 -11.44
C ALA A 128 -4.17 -19.97 -10.60
N PRO A 129 -4.48 -20.23 -9.31
CA PRO A 129 -5.05 -19.19 -8.44
C PRO A 129 -4.07 -18.05 -8.21
N VAL A 130 -4.58 -16.82 -8.29
CA VAL A 130 -3.89 -15.60 -7.90
C VAL A 130 -4.51 -15.00 -6.62
N VAL A 131 -3.90 -13.97 -6.05
CA VAL A 131 -4.50 -13.19 -4.96
C VAL A 131 -4.44 -11.71 -5.30
N ALA A 132 -5.49 -10.98 -4.97
CA ALA A 132 -5.61 -9.53 -5.07
C ALA A 132 -5.98 -8.93 -3.71
N PHE A 133 -5.65 -7.67 -3.49
CA PHE A 133 -5.93 -6.97 -2.24
C PHE A 133 -7.42 -6.77 -2.02
N ASP A 134 -8.11 -6.30 -3.05
CA ASP A 134 -9.57 -6.21 -3.09
C ASP A 134 -10.10 -6.32 -4.54
N HIS A 135 -11.38 -6.09 -4.74
CA HIS A 135 -12.02 -6.19 -6.06
C HIS A 135 -11.64 -5.05 -7.03
N LEU A 136 -10.97 -4.01 -6.56
CA LEU A 136 -10.51 -2.86 -7.34
C LEU A 136 -8.99 -2.88 -7.58
N ASP A 137 -8.28 -3.84 -6.97
CA ASP A 137 -6.87 -4.08 -7.23
C ASP A 137 -6.68 -4.57 -8.66
N ASP A 138 -6.09 -3.73 -9.49
CA ASP A 138 -5.87 -4.00 -10.91
C ASP A 138 -4.43 -4.38 -11.26
N MET A 139 -3.49 -4.35 -10.31
CA MET A 139 -2.07 -4.64 -10.54
C MET A 139 -1.87 -6.04 -11.16
N HIS A 140 -2.44 -7.07 -10.56
CA HIS A 140 -2.41 -8.42 -11.10
C HIS A 140 -3.06 -8.52 -12.48
N GLN A 141 -4.21 -7.88 -12.64
CA GLN A 141 -4.96 -7.89 -13.88
C GLN A 141 -4.18 -7.19 -14.99
N ALA A 142 -3.59 -6.04 -14.70
CA ALA A 142 -2.74 -5.31 -15.66
C ALA A 142 -1.53 -6.15 -16.08
N PHE A 143 -0.85 -6.80 -15.12
CA PHE A 143 0.28 -7.69 -15.41
C PHE A 143 -0.13 -8.86 -16.33
N LEU A 144 -1.24 -9.55 -16.02
CA LEU A 144 -1.73 -10.68 -16.79
C LEU A 144 -2.23 -10.27 -18.18
N GLN A 145 -2.88 -9.12 -18.29
CA GLN A 145 -3.32 -8.57 -19.57
C GLN A 145 -2.14 -8.19 -20.47
N GLN A 146 -1.14 -7.48 -19.92
CA GLN A 146 0.01 -6.98 -20.71
C GLN A 146 0.95 -8.10 -21.17
N ASN A 147 1.17 -9.12 -20.33
CA ASN A 147 2.15 -10.16 -20.61
C ASN A 147 1.58 -11.44 -21.24
N PHE A 148 0.29 -11.72 -21.02
CA PHE A 148 -0.34 -12.99 -21.44
C PHE A 148 -1.67 -12.81 -22.17
N ASP A 149 -2.09 -11.57 -22.43
CA ASP A 149 -3.39 -11.26 -23.08
C ASP A 149 -4.58 -11.91 -22.35
N LEU A 150 -4.55 -11.92 -21.03
CA LEU A 150 -5.60 -12.45 -20.17
C LEU A 150 -6.52 -11.31 -19.70
N PRO A 151 -7.80 -11.30 -20.06
CA PRO A 151 -8.72 -10.25 -19.65
C PRO A 151 -9.01 -10.33 -18.15
N PRO A 152 -9.42 -9.21 -17.51
CA PRO A 152 -9.83 -9.19 -16.13
C PRO A 152 -10.88 -10.26 -15.79
N GLY A 153 -10.72 -10.90 -14.63
CA GLY A 153 -11.63 -11.94 -14.16
C GLY A 153 -11.48 -13.30 -14.84
N SER A 154 -10.47 -13.49 -15.72
CA SER A 154 -10.26 -14.76 -16.43
C SER A 154 -9.57 -15.84 -15.58
N VAL A 155 -8.93 -15.48 -14.47
CA VAL A 155 -8.19 -16.40 -13.60
C VAL A 155 -8.88 -16.56 -12.24
N PRO A 156 -8.76 -17.72 -11.56
CA PRO A 156 -9.22 -17.87 -10.19
C PRO A 156 -8.48 -16.87 -9.28
N CYS A 157 -9.22 -16.08 -8.50
CA CYS A 157 -8.64 -15.03 -7.66
C CYS A 157 -9.16 -15.10 -6.22
N HIS A 158 -8.25 -15.12 -5.26
CA HIS A 158 -8.56 -14.91 -3.84
C HIS A 158 -8.48 -13.40 -3.52
N ILE A 159 -9.33 -12.95 -2.61
CA ILE A 159 -9.31 -11.55 -2.12
C ILE A 159 -8.83 -11.54 -0.68
N VAL A 160 -7.72 -10.86 -0.41
CA VAL A 160 -7.10 -10.81 0.92
C VAL A 160 -6.48 -9.43 1.14
N ASN A 161 -6.99 -8.68 2.11
CA ASN A 161 -6.58 -7.29 2.38
C ASN A 161 -5.31 -7.22 3.26
N SER A 162 -4.25 -7.95 2.88
CA SER A 162 -2.96 -7.92 3.58
C SER A 162 -1.82 -8.34 2.66
N SER A 163 -0.84 -7.45 2.51
CA SER A 163 0.39 -7.71 1.73
C SER A 163 1.21 -8.86 2.32
N GLU A 164 1.32 -8.93 3.67
CA GLU A 164 2.03 -10.03 4.34
C GLU A 164 1.34 -11.38 4.11
N ALA A 165 0.01 -11.39 4.01
CA ALA A 165 -0.73 -12.62 3.72
C ALA A 165 -0.45 -13.12 2.30
N PHE A 166 -0.16 -12.25 1.32
CA PHE A 166 0.25 -12.67 -0.02
C PHE A 166 1.51 -13.53 0.03
N VAL A 167 2.53 -13.09 0.78
CA VAL A 167 3.76 -13.86 0.98
C VAL A 167 3.46 -15.23 1.60
N GLN A 168 2.60 -15.28 2.62
CA GLN A 168 2.23 -16.54 3.27
C GLN A 168 1.50 -17.49 2.33
N LEU A 169 0.54 -16.99 1.55
CA LEU A 169 -0.20 -17.78 0.56
C LEU A 169 0.72 -18.32 -0.54
N ALA A 170 1.65 -17.51 -1.04
CA ALA A 170 2.65 -17.94 -2.01
C ALA A 170 3.55 -19.04 -1.44
N ARG A 171 4.08 -18.86 -0.21
CA ARG A 171 4.92 -19.86 0.48
C ARG A 171 4.20 -21.19 0.69
N GLN A 172 2.92 -21.16 1.06
CA GLN A 172 2.09 -22.34 1.27
C GLN A 172 1.69 -23.04 -0.03
N GLY A 173 2.04 -22.47 -1.20
CA GLY A 173 1.73 -23.05 -2.50
C GLY A 173 0.25 -22.98 -2.87
N THR A 174 -0.47 -21.99 -2.37
CA THR A 174 -1.91 -21.79 -2.64
C THR A 174 -2.17 -20.82 -3.78
N THR A 175 -1.25 -19.86 -4.02
CA THR A 175 -1.37 -18.83 -5.05
C THR A 175 -0.05 -18.53 -5.73
N CYS A 176 -0.11 -17.91 -6.92
CA CYS A 176 0.94 -17.04 -7.45
C CYS A 176 0.48 -15.59 -7.36
N CYS A 177 1.39 -14.66 -7.14
CA CYS A 177 1.04 -13.25 -6.89
C CYS A 177 2.17 -12.28 -7.24
N MET A 178 1.79 -11.01 -7.38
CA MET A 178 2.72 -9.89 -7.43
C MET A 178 3.10 -9.51 -5.99
N ILE A 179 4.38 -9.49 -5.67
CA ILE A 179 4.89 -9.14 -4.34
C ILE A 179 6.03 -8.13 -4.51
N PRO A 180 6.11 -7.09 -3.65
CA PRO A 180 7.26 -6.20 -3.61
C PRO A 180 8.57 -6.98 -3.43
N HIS A 181 9.57 -6.71 -4.25
CA HIS A 181 10.89 -7.34 -4.14
C HIS A 181 11.45 -7.19 -2.72
N LEU A 182 11.35 -6.00 -2.12
CA LEU A 182 11.79 -5.72 -0.76
C LEU A 182 11.18 -6.65 0.30
N GLN A 183 9.99 -7.19 0.06
CA GLN A 183 9.29 -8.03 1.03
C GLN A 183 9.81 -9.47 1.03
N ILE A 184 10.43 -9.90 -0.05
CA ILE A 184 10.90 -11.28 -0.26
C ILE A 184 12.39 -11.37 -0.61
N GLU A 185 13.15 -10.28 -0.46
CA GLU A 185 14.57 -10.22 -0.79
C GLU A 185 15.42 -11.31 -0.12
N LYS A 186 15.01 -11.73 1.09
CA LYS A 186 15.71 -12.79 1.84
C LYS A 186 15.34 -14.21 1.41
N GLU A 187 14.39 -14.36 0.50
CA GLU A 187 13.80 -15.65 0.07
C GLU A 187 14.19 -16.02 -1.36
N LEU A 188 14.76 -15.08 -2.08
CA LEU A 188 15.29 -15.26 -3.44
C LEU A 188 16.74 -15.73 -3.41
#